data_e196ca8ae33b401dc3c181bc519dace3
#
_entry.id   e196ca8ae33b401dc3c181bc519dace3
#
_cell.length_a   1.000
_cell.length_b   1.000
_cell.length_c   1.000
_cell.angle_alpha   90.00
_cell.angle_beta   90.00
_cell.angle_gamma   90.00
#
_symmetry.space_group_name_H-M   'P 1'
#
loop_
_entity.id
_entity.type
_entity.pdbx_description
1 polymer ?
#
loop_
_entity_poly.entity_id
_entity_poly.type
_entity_poly.pdbx_seq_one_letter_code
_entity_poly.pdbx_strand_id
1 'polypeptide(L)'
;FHEKREACIRKKYNGDEIGQRVLNGDGGGWINEPYDSEVIFQLDRYHVYKEITRKIGDKQAQEEIRRLFDEEKPEEMLEYIEIYATSVESPDEKDKRSKNARELYKYLNNNKEGLLPYDKQGKEIPAPQEGIIYKGMGVQESQNCTVITLRMKNRRMRWSVNGANNLAKALYRKENKELIETIDRYTDGLVFTMQMQEIVETLSAAKAPKKDGKGNPYVDVVNAHMPLLEAMQTASRKAFKRAFC
;
A
#
# COMPACT_ATOMS: atom_id res chain seq x y z
N PHE A 1 -4.19 11.17 -12.64
CA PHE A 1 -3.41 10.12 -11.96
C PHE A 1 -2.53 9.36 -12.97
N HIS A 2 -3.11 8.87 -14.07
CA HIS A 2 -2.43 8.04 -15.08
C HIS A 2 -1.23 8.74 -15.72
N GLU A 3 -1.37 9.98 -16.13
CA GLU A 3 -0.26 10.77 -16.72
C GLU A 3 0.94 10.88 -15.77
N LYS A 4 0.68 11.10 -14.46
CA LYS A 4 1.75 11.17 -13.46
C LYS A 4 2.42 9.82 -13.24
N ARG A 5 1.64 8.73 -13.26
CA ARG A 5 2.17 7.37 -13.18
C ARG A 5 3.09 7.08 -14.36
N GLU A 6 2.64 7.37 -15.59
CA GLU A 6 3.43 7.15 -16.79
C GLU A 6 4.71 8.00 -16.80
N ALA A 7 4.63 9.25 -16.38
CA ALA A 7 5.81 10.09 -16.24
C ALA A 7 6.83 9.51 -15.24
N CYS A 8 6.35 8.93 -14.14
CA CYS A 8 7.22 8.24 -13.16
C CYS A 8 7.85 6.97 -13.74
N ILE A 9 7.10 6.17 -14.50
CA ILE A 9 7.61 4.96 -15.15
C ILE A 9 8.70 5.34 -16.16
N ARG A 10 8.43 6.27 -17.07
CA ARG A 10 9.40 6.74 -18.10
C ARG A 10 10.64 7.37 -17.50
N LYS A 11 10.53 7.97 -16.31
CA LYS A 11 11.70 8.52 -15.61
C LYS A 11 12.62 7.43 -15.05
N LYS A 12 12.06 6.29 -14.65
CA LYS A 12 12.80 5.22 -13.95
C LYS A 12 13.21 4.07 -14.86
N TYR A 13 12.45 3.83 -15.91
CA TYR A 13 12.63 2.69 -16.80
C TYR A 13 12.66 3.15 -18.25
N ASN A 14 13.43 2.45 -19.06
CA ASN A 14 13.34 2.59 -20.51
C ASN A 14 12.04 1.96 -21.00
N GLY A 15 11.13 2.77 -21.56
CA GLY A 15 9.81 2.29 -22.00
C GLY A 15 9.88 1.19 -23.05
N ASP A 16 10.91 1.23 -23.92
CA ASP A 16 11.09 0.28 -25.00
C ASP A 16 11.59 -1.10 -24.53
N GLU A 17 12.09 -1.17 -23.29
CA GLU A 17 12.56 -2.42 -22.67
C GLU A 17 11.50 -3.07 -21.77
N ILE A 18 10.34 -2.42 -21.57
CA ILE A 18 9.26 -2.97 -20.77
C ILE A 18 8.54 -4.04 -21.59
N GLY A 19 8.83 -5.32 -21.29
CA GLY A 19 8.18 -6.43 -21.98
C GLY A 19 6.73 -6.65 -21.58
N GLN A 20 6.38 -6.45 -20.31
CA GLN A 20 5.01 -6.61 -19.81
C GLN A 20 4.73 -5.71 -18.61
N ARG A 21 3.52 -5.21 -18.52
CA ARG A 21 3.02 -4.45 -17.37
C ARG A 21 1.96 -5.24 -16.63
N VAL A 22 2.09 -5.33 -15.32
CA VAL A 22 1.09 -5.96 -14.45
C VAL A 22 0.60 -4.92 -13.45
N LEU A 23 -0.71 -4.79 -13.33
CA LEU A 23 -1.37 -3.91 -12.39
C LEU A 23 -2.10 -4.73 -11.33
N ASN A 24 -1.62 -4.70 -10.09
CA ASN A 24 -2.30 -5.30 -8.96
C ASN A 24 -3.15 -4.24 -8.24
N GLY A 25 -4.42 -4.53 -8.00
CA GLY A 25 -5.33 -3.56 -7.40
C GLY A 25 -6.58 -4.18 -6.77
N ASP A 26 -7.35 -3.35 -6.08
CA ASP A 26 -8.57 -3.74 -5.36
C ASP A 26 -9.84 -3.83 -6.24
N GLY A 27 -9.71 -3.63 -7.54
CA GLY A 27 -10.84 -3.64 -8.47
C GLY A 27 -11.65 -2.35 -8.48
N GLY A 28 -11.14 -1.27 -7.89
CA GLY A 28 -11.78 0.04 -7.98
C GLY A 28 -11.87 0.54 -9.43
N GLY A 29 -13.02 1.13 -9.81
CA GLY A 29 -13.27 1.55 -11.19
C GLY A 29 -12.20 2.46 -11.79
N TRP A 30 -11.54 3.29 -10.98
CA TRP A 30 -10.44 4.15 -11.39
C TRP A 30 -9.15 3.40 -11.74
N ILE A 31 -9.02 2.13 -11.30
CA ILE A 31 -7.89 1.24 -11.63
C ILE A 31 -8.19 0.47 -12.91
N ASN A 32 -9.45 0.06 -13.08
CA ASN A 32 -9.90 -0.79 -14.18
C ASN A 32 -10.20 -0.01 -15.46
N GLU A 33 -10.14 1.32 -15.45
CA GLU A 33 -10.21 2.06 -16.70
C GLU A 33 -9.05 1.59 -17.60
N PRO A 34 -9.33 1.02 -18.78
CA PRO A 34 -8.31 0.47 -19.66
C PRO A 34 -7.46 1.62 -20.19
N TYR A 35 -6.43 1.95 -19.42
CA TYR A 35 -5.45 2.96 -19.81
C TYR A 35 -4.50 2.41 -20.89
N ASP A 36 -4.35 1.10 -20.88
CA ASP A 36 -3.48 0.39 -21.80
C ASP A 36 -3.99 -1.05 -21.91
N SER A 37 -4.42 -1.44 -23.11
CA SER A 37 -4.93 -2.80 -23.38
C SER A 37 -3.90 -3.91 -23.15
N GLU A 38 -2.63 -3.53 -23.06
CA GLU A 38 -1.53 -4.48 -22.85
C GLU A 38 -1.25 -4.75 -21.36
N VAL A 39 -1.83 -3.96 -20.46
CA VAL A 39 -1.65 -4.19 -19.02
C VAL A 39 -2.43 -5.41 -18.56
N ILE A 40 -1.76 -6.32 -17.88
CA ILE A 40 -2.40 -7.44 -17.19
C ILE A 40 -2.93 -6.94 -15.85
N PHE A 41 -4.24 -7.02 -15.64
CA PHE A 41 -4.83 -6.70 -14.35
C PHE A 41 -4.87 -7.96 -13.47
N GLN A 42 -4.45 -7.83 -12.21
CA GLN A 42 -4.62 -8.85 -11.19
C GLN A 42 -5.35 -8.24 -9.99
N LEU A 43 -6.40 -8.92 -9.56
CA LEU A 43 -7.12 -8.53 -8.35
C LEU A 43 -6.30 -8.90 -7.12
N ASP A 44 -6.09 -7.94 -6.24
CA ASP A 44 -5.28 -8.13 -5.04
C ASP A 44 -5.88 -9.18 -4.11
N ARG A 45 -5.12 -10.22 -3.82
CA ARG A 45 -5.58 -11.37 -3.02
C ARG A 45 -6.03 -10.97 -1.61
N TYR A 46 -5.35 -10.02 -0.99
CA TYR A 46 -5.74 -9.53 0.33
C TYR A 46 -7.15 -8.92 0.30
N HIS A 47 -7.46 -8.14 -0.73
CA HIS A 47 -8.78 -7.55 -0.90
C HIS A 47 -9.86 -8.60 -1.18
N VAL A 48 -9.58 -9.64 -1.94
CA VAL A 48 -10.49 -10.78 -2.14
C VAL A 48 -10.80 -11.46 -0.80
N TYR A 49 -9.80 -11.84 -0.03
CA TYR A 49 -9.99 -12.46 1.27
C TYR A 49 -10.76 -11.58 2.26
N LYS A 50 -10.47 -10.29 2.26
CA LYS A 50 -11.16 -9.30 3.08
C LYS A 50 -12.64 -9.19 2.72
N GLU A 51 -12.97 -9.14 1.41
CA GLU A 51 -14.36 -9.08 0.96
C GLU A 51 -15.13 -10.37 1.26
N ILE A 52 -14.51 -11.54 1.09
CA ILE A 52 -15.10 -12.83 1.51
C ILE A 52 -15.45 -12.77 3.01
N THR A 53 -14.49 -12.38 3.85
CA THR A 53 -14.71 -12.29 5.30
C THR A 53 -15.80 -11.29 5.68
N ARG A 54 -15.86 -10.16 4.97
CA ARG A 54 -16.82 -9.08 5.25
C ARG A 54 -18.24 -9.43 4.83
N LYS A 55 -18.39 -10.16 3.73
CA LYS A 55 -19.69 -10.40 3.08
C LYS A 55 -20.32 -11.73 3.45
N ILE A 56 -19.52 -12.73 3.73
CA ILE A 56 -19.97 -14.06 4.09
C ILE A 56 -19.82 -14.25 5.60
N GLY A 57 -20.94 -14.43 6.32
CA GLY A 57 -20.91 -14.64 7.78
C GLY A 57 -20.64 -16.09 8.18
N ASP A 58 -20.93 -17.04 7.31
CA ASP A 58 -20.75 -18.46 7.52
C ASP A 58 -19.28 -18.86 7.31
N LYS A 59 -18.67 -19.49 8.32
CA LYS A 59 -17.27 -19.89 8.27
C LYS A 59 -17.00 -21.00 7.27
N GLN A 60 -17.89 -21.98 7.14
CA GLN A 60 -17.72 -23.09 6.19
C GLN A 60 -17.79 -22.56 4.75
N ALA A 61 -18.74 -21.68 4.48
CA ALA A 61 -18.83 -21.04 3.17
C ALA A 61 -17.61 -20.17 2.88
N GLN A 62 -17.07 -19.43 3.88
CA GLN A 62 -15.83 -18.68 3.71
C GLN A 62 -14.65 -19.58 3.34
N GLU A 63 -14.50 -20.71 4.04
CA GLU A 63 -13.40 -21.66 3.82
C GLU A 63 -13.49 -22.26 2.42
N GLU A 64 -14.68 -22.64 1.99
CA GLU A 64 -14.89 -23.21 0.66
C GLU A 64 -14.60 -22.18 -0.46
N ILE A 65 -15.11 -20.97 -0.34
CA ILE A 65 -14.85 -19.90 -1.31
C ILE A 65 -13.34 -19.61 -1.40
N ARG A 66 -12.64 -19.59 -0.26
CA ARG A 66 -11.19 -19.38 -0.22
C ARG A 66 -10.43 -20.56 -0.84
N ARG A 67 -10.85 -21.79 -0.55
CA ARG A 67 -10.27 -23.00 -1.14
C ARG A 67 -10.35 -22.95 -2.68
N LEU A 68 -11.53 -22.66 -3.22
CA LEU A 68 -11.71 -22.54 -4.67
C LEU A 68 -10.87 -21.42 -5.29
N PHE A 69 -10.73 -20.31 -4.57
CA PHE A 69 -9.87 -19.21 -5.01
C PHE A 69 -8.39 -19.59 -4.99
N ASP A 70 -7.93 -20.32 -3.96
CA ASP A 70 -6.55 -20.79 -3.84
C ASP A 70 -6.21 -21.90 -4.85
N GLU A 71 -7.20 -22.72 -5.20
CA GLU A 71 -7.11 -23.71 -6.26
C GLU A 71 -7.21 -23.09 -7.67
N GLU A 72 -7.33 -21.76 -7.76
CA GLU A 72 -7.41 -21.02 -9.04
C GLU A 72 -8.62 -21.43 -9.90
N LYS A 73 -9.74 -21.69 -9.27
CA LYS A 73 -11.01 -22.07 -9.89
C LYS A 73 -12.06 -20.95 -9.79
N PRO A 74 -11.88 -19.84 -10.49
CA PRO A 74 -12.77 -18.68 -10.36
C PRO A 74 -14.21 -18.97 -10.79
N GLU A 75 -14.42 -19.85 -11.76
CA GLU A 75 -15.76 -20.21 -12.24
C GLU A 75 -16.53 -20.97 -11.15
N GLU A 76 -15.93 -22.03 -10.61
CA GLU A 76 -16.53 -22.82 -9.53
C GLU A 76 -16.77 -21.97 -8.27
N MET A 77 -15.87 -21.04 -7.98
CA MET A 77 -16.00 -20.11 -6.86
C MET A 77 -17.22 -19.17 -7.06
N LEU A 78 -17.40 -18.61 -8.24
CA LEU A 78 -18.53 -17.73 -8.55
C LEU A 78 -19.86 -18.50 -8.49
N GLU A 79 -19.90 -19.70 -9.05
CA GLU A 79 -21.07 -20.58 -9.00
C GLU A 79 -21.43 -20.92 -7.55
N TYR A 80 -20.45 -21.29 -6.73
CA TYR A 80 -20.67 -21.58 -5.31
C TYR A 80 -21.26 -20.38 -4.56
N ILE A 81 -20.76 -19.17 -4.80
CA ILE A 81 -21.29 -17.95 -4.16
C ILE A 81 -22.75 -17.70 -4.57
N GLU A 82 -23.10 -17.95 -5.83
CA GLU A 82 -24.47 -17.79 -6.33
C GLU A 82 -25.44 -18.82 -5.69
N ILE A 83 -25.03 -20.08 -5.63
CA ILE A 83 -25.78 -21.14 -4.93
C ILE A 83 -25.95 -20.79 -3.45
N TYR A 84 -24.87 -20.35 -2.79
CA TYR A 84 -24.93 -19.92 -1.39
C TYR A 84 -25.89 -18.75 -1.21
N ALA A 85 -25.84 -17.74 -2.06
CA ALA A 85 -26.73 -16.58 -1.99
C ALA A 85 -28.20 -16.98 -2.06
N THR A 86 -28.51 -17.95 -2.90
CA THR A 86 -29.88 -18.51 -3.04
C THR A 86 -30.28 -19.35 -1.83
N SER A 87 -29.37 -20.17 -1.30
CA SER A 87 -29.64 -21.04 -0.16
C SER A 87 -29.92 -20.29 1.16
N VAL A 88 -29.36 -19.09 1.32
CA VAL A 88 -29.57 -18.23 2.50
C VAL A 88 -30.61 -17.13 2.27
N GLU A 89 -31.38 -17.21 1.19
CA GLU A 89 -32.45 -16.24 0.91
C GLU A 89 -33.55 -16.38 1.97
N SER A 90 -33.91 -15.27 2.57
CA SER A 90 -34.91 -15.21 3.65
C SER A 90 -35.93 -14.12 3.36
N PRO A 91 -37.22 -14.32 3.69
CA PRO A 91 -38.24 -13.30 3.60
C PRO A 91 -38.07 -12.17 4.64
N ASP A 92 -37.22 -12.36 5.65
CA ASP A 92 -36.90 -11.34 6.64
C ASP A 92 -36.00 -10.26 6.02
N GLU A 93 -36.52 -9.05 5.87
CA GLU A 93 -35.76 -7.90 5.34
C GLU A 93 -34.51 -7.53 6.16
N LYS A 94 -34.44 -7.97 7.42
CA LYS A 94 -33.28 -7.77 8.28
C LYS A 94 -32.14 -8.73 7.97
N ASP A 95 -32.45 -9.87 7.34
CA ASP A 95 -31.44 -10.84 6.91
C ASP A 95 -30.74 -10.37 5.65
N LYS A 96 -29.50 -9.95 5.79
CA LYS A 96 -28.69 -9.43 4.70
C LYS A 96 -27.75 -10.46 4.05
N ARG A 97 -27.83 -11.75 4.46
CA ARG A 97 -26.89 -12.78 4.01
C ARG A 97 -26.91 -12.96 2.49
N SER A 98 -28.09 -13.16 1.93
CA SER A 98 -28.24 -13.31 0.47
C SER A 98 -27.79 -12.04 -0.26
N LYS A 99 -28.18 -10.86 0.20
CA LYS A 99 -27.76 -9.58 -0.38
C LYS A 99 -26.24 -9.42 -0.36
N ASN A 100 -25.61 -9.68 0.76
CA ASN A 100 -24.16 -9.59 0.90
C ASN A 100 -23.43 -10.57 -0.01
N ALA A 101 -23.93 -11.80 -0.13
CA ALA A 101 -23.36 -12.80 -1.04
C ALA A 101 -23.48 -12.37 -2.50
N ARG A 102 -24.63 -11.82 -2.92
CA ARG A 102 -24.81 -11.27 -4.27
C ARG A 102 -23.92 -10.07 -4.55
N GLU A 103 -23.67 -9.22 -3.54
CA GLU A 103 -22.71 -8.12 -3.67
C GLU A 103 -21.27 -8.63 -3.83
N LEU A 104 -20.89 -9.70 -3.11
CA LEU A 104 -19.60 -10.36 -3.29
C LEU A 104 -19.47 -10.95 -4.69
N TYR A 105 -20.50 -11.70 -5.14
CA TYR A 105 -20.56 -12.24 -6.49
C TYR A 105 -20.34 -11.15 -7.54
N LYS A 106 -21.10 -10.05 -7.44
CA LYS A 106 -20.99 -8.94 -8.39
C LYS A 106 -19.58 -8.34 -8.40
N TYR A 107 -18.97 -8.15 -7.23
CA TYR A 107 -17.61 -7.62 -7.12
C TYR A 107 -16.60 -8.54 -7.79
N LEU A 108 -16.64 -9.84 -7.50
CA LEU A 108 -15.70 -10.80 -8.07
C LEU A 108 -15.93 -11.02 -9.56
N ASN A 109 -17.19 -11.11 -10.00
CA ASN A 109 -17.54 -11.28 -11.40
C ASN A 109 -17.14 -10.06 -12.27
N ASN A 110 -17.27 -8.85 -11.74
CA ASN A 110 -16.81 -7.64 -12.43
C ASN A 110 -15.27 -7.58 -12.58
N ASN A 111 -14.56 -8.33 -11.76
CA ASN A 111 -13.10 -8.42 -11.78
C ASN A 111 -12.60 -9.82 -12.17
N LYS A 112 -13.43 -10.60 -12.86
CA LYS A 112 -13.20 -12.03 -13.12
C LYS A 112 -11.85 -12.30 -13.80
N GLU A 113 -11.48 -11.49 -14.76
CA GLU A 113 -10.20 -11.62 -15.47
C GLU A 113 -9.00 -11.52 -14.52
N GLY A 114 -9.12 -10.70 -13.47
CA GLY A 114 -8.07 -10.50 -12.48
C GLY A 114 -8.04 -11.51 -11.34
N LEU A 115 -8.96 -12.49 -11.29
CA LEU A 115 -9.00 -13.49 -10.21
C LEU A 115 -7.88 -14.53 -10.33
N LEU A 116 -7.43 -14.82 -11.54
CA LEU A 116 -6.26 -15.67 -11.77
C LEU A 116 -4.97 -14.88 -11.55
N PRO A 117 -3.90 -15.55 -11.09
CA PRO A 117 -2.57 -14.96 -11.10
C PRO A 117 -2.18 -14.44 -12.49
N TYR A 118 -1.43 -13.34 -12.54
CA TYR A 118 -1.07 -12.67 -13.79
C TYR A 118 -0.36 -13.59 -14.79
N ASP A 119 0.41 -14.57 -14.31
CA ASP A 119 1.14 -15.58 -15.09
C ASP A 119 0.24 -16.71 -15.62
N LYS A 120 -1.02 -16.77 -15.19
CA LYS A 120 -1.99 -17.80 -15.59
C LYS A 120 -3.20 -17.23 -16.37
N GLN A 121 -3.19 -15.96 -16.69
CA GLN A 121 -4.27 -15.31 -17.44
C GLN A 121 -4.18 -15.53 -18.97
N GLY A 122 -3.32 -16.43 -19.44
CA GLY A 122 -3.19 -16.76 -20.86
C GLY A 122 -2.49 -15.69 -21.71
N LYS A 123 -1.93 -14.65 -21.08
CA LYS A 123 -1.09 -13.66 -21.75
C LYS A 123 0.37 -14.09 -21.72
N GLU A 124 1.08 -13.82 -22.81
CA GLU A 124 2.51 -14.14 -22.88
C GLU A 124 3.31 -13.21 -21.94
N ILE A 125 4.02 -13.82 -21.02
CA ILE A 125 4.88 -13.10 -20.08
C ILE A 125 6.33 -13.47 -20.41
N PRO A 126 7.22 -12.46 -20.59
CA PRO A 126 8.62 -12.72 -20.82
C PRO A 126 9.21 -13.61 -19.71
N ALA A 127 10.06 -14.56 -20.08
CA ALA A 127 10.77 -15.36 -19.09
C ALA A 127 11.58 -14.46 -18.16
N PRO A 128 11.66 -14.76 -16.86
CA PRO A 128 12.49 -13.99 -15.94
C PRO A 128 13.96 -14.12 -16.34
N GLN A 129 14.71 -13.03 -16.12
CA GLN A 129 16.16 -13.07 -16.27
C GLN A 129 16.77 -14.07 -15.29
N GLU A 130 17.96 -14.58 -15.62
CA GLU A 130 18.67 -15.52 -14.77
C GLU A 130 18.84 -14.98 -13.34
N GLY A 131 18.47 -15.77 -12.34
CA GLY A 131 18.49 -15.37 -10.93
C GLY A 131 17.28 -14.59 -10.44
N ILE A 132 16.30 -14.28 -11.31
CA ILE A 132 15.05 -13.63 -10.94
C ILE A 132 13.92 -14.66 -10.92
N ILE A 133 13.15 -14.68 -9.85
CA ILE A 133 11.96 -15.52 -9.73
C ILE A 133 10.74 -14.62 -9.65
N TYR A 134 9.77 -14.83 -10.52
CA TYR A 134 8.49 -14.16 -10.43
C TYR A 134 7.72 -14.65 -9.20
N LYS A 135 7.27 -13.71 -8.40
CA LYS A 135 6.48 -13.98 -7.19
C LYS A 135 5.10 -13.33 -7.30
N GLY A 136 4.16 -13.87 -6.55
CA GLY A 136 2.85 -13.26 -6.40
C GLY A 136 2.95 -11.80 -5.96
N MET A 137 2.10 -10.94 -6.53
CA MET A 137 2.03 -9.52 -6.18
C MET A 137 1.20 -9.37 -4.91
N GLY A 138 1.65 -8.57 -3.98
CA GLY A 138 1.01 -8.36 -2.66
C GLY A 138 1.85 -7.49 -1.73
N VAL A 139 2.96 -6.95 -2.24
CA VAL A 139 3.91 -6.16 -1.44
C VAL A 139 3.36 -4.76 -1.12
N GLN A 140 2.43 -4.23 -1.91
CA GLN A 140 1.94 -2.85 -1.80
C GLN A 140 1.29 -2.57 -0.44
N GLU A 141 0.41 -3.46 0.04
CA GLU A 141 -0.23 -3.29 1.36
C GLU A 141 0.80 -3.33 2.50
N SER A 142 1.78 -4.23 2.42
CA SER A 142 2.87 -4.30 3.37
C SER A 142 3.70 -3.02 3.37
N GLN A 143 4.04 -2.49 2.20
CA GLN A 143 4.77 -1.23 2.05
C GLN A 143 3.93 -0.04 2.53
N ASN A 144 2.65 0.04 2.16
CA ASN A 144 1.75 1.07 2.67
C ASN A 144 1.64 1.01 4.20
N CYS A 145 1.59 -0.18 4.79
CA CYS A 145 1.57 -0.36 6.22
C CYS A 145 2.85 0.16 6.86
N THR A 146 4.01 -0.31 6.42
CA THR A 146 5.30 0.00 7.04
C THR A 146 5.73 1.45 6.82
N VAL A 147 5.55 1.99 5.62
CA VAL A 147 6.01 3.33 5.25
C VAL A 147 5.05 4.41 5.72
N ILE A 148 3.74 4.22 5.49
CA ILE A 148 2.74 5.27 5.71
C ILE A 148 1.91 5.02 6.97
N THR A 149 1.24 3.85 7.07
CA THR A 149 0.23 3.62 8.10
C THR A 149 0.81 3.64 9.51
N LEU A 150 1.91 2.94 9.74
CA LEU A 150 2.58 2.90 11.04
C LEU A 150 3.10 4.27 11.49
N ARG A 151 3.46 5.14 10.54
CA ARG A 151 4.03 6.45 10.81
C ARG A 151 3.03 7.59 10.82
N MET A 152 1.92 7.46 10.09
CA MET A 152 0.98 8.55 9.89
C MET A 152 -0.42 8.30 10.48
N LYS A 153 -0.85 7.04 10.60
CA LYS A 153 -2.19 6.69 11.11
C LYS A 153 -2.20 6.17 12.54
N ASN A 154 -1.14 5.47 12.95
CA ASN A 154 -1.08 4.88 14.28
C ASN A 154 -0.90 5.95 15.37
N ARG A 155 -1.29 5.62 16.60
CA ARG A 155 -1.17 6.48 17.78
C ARG A 155 -2.03 7.75 17.74
N ARG A 156 -3.18 7.73 17.05
CA ARG A 156 -4.13 8.87 16.96
C ARG A 156 -3.48 10.17 16.44
N MET A 157 -2.51 10.05 15.57
CA MET A 157 -1.85 11.21 14.98
C MET A 157 -2.82 12.05 14.17
N ARG A 158 -2.72 13.39 14.34
CA ARG A 158 -3.49 14.36 13.58
C ARG A 158 -2.53 15.21 12.75
N TRP A 159 -2.83 15.36 11.48
CA TRP A 159 -2.00 16.08 10.54
C TRP A 159 -2.82 17.17 9.86
N SER A 160 -2.21 18.33 9.64
CA SER A 160 -2.72 19.24 8.60
C SER A 160 -2.48 18.61 7.22
N VAL A 161 -3.25 19.00 6.21
CA VAL A 161 -3.09 18.49 4.84
C VAL A 161 -1.64 18.70 4.36
N ASN A 162 -1.09 19.89 4.58
CA ASN A 162 0.29 20.20 4.19
C ASN A 162 1.31 19.35 4.99
N GLY A 163 1.10 19.19 6.29
CA GLY A 163 1.97 18.37 7.14
C GLY A 163 1.98 16.90 6.71
N ALA A 164 0.80 16.35 6.40
CA ALA A 164 0.70 14.98 5.90
C ALA A 164 1.40 14.80 4.55
N ASN A 165 1.18 15.73 3.61
CA ASN A 165 1.81 15.68 2.29
C ASN A 165 3.34 15.77 2.38
N ASN A 166 3.85 16.65 3.23
CA ASN A 166 5.28 16.84 3.39
C ASN A 166 5.95 15.62 4.03
N LEU A 167 5.31 15.04 5.06
CA LEU A 167 5.81 13.81 5.67
C LEU A 167 5.75 12.63 4.68
N ALA A 168 4.66 12.48 3.92
CA ALA A 168 4.56 11.43 2.91
C ALA A 168 5.67 11.55 1.84
N LYS A 169 5.96 12.77 1.36
CA LYS A 169 7.07 13.02 0.43
C LYS A 169 8.43 12.66 1.05
N ALA A 170 8.65 13.02 2.32
CA ALA A 170 9.89 12.71 3.01
C ALA A 170 10.08 11.19 3.18
N LEU A 171 9.02 10.48 3.58
CA LEU A 171 9.03 9.02 3.71
C LEU A 171 9.27 8.34 2.35
N TYR A 172 8.60 8.78 1.30
CA TYR A 172 8.81 8.28 -0.06
C TYR A 172 10.28 8.43 -0.51
N ARG A 173 10.86 9.61 -0.31
CA ARG A 173 12.26 9.85 -0.68
C ARG A 173 13.24 9.04 0.17
N LYS A 174 12.93 8.84 1.46
CA LYS A 174 13.71 7.97 2.34
C LYS A 174 13.74 6.53 1.83
N GLU A 175 12.58 5.97 1.49
CA GLU A 175 12.49 4.59 0.98
C GLU A 175 13.19 4.42 -0.37
N ASN A 176 13.13 5.44 -1.22
CA ASN A 176 13.87 5.44 -2.49
C ASN A 176 15.37 5.77 -2.35
N LYS A 177 15.86 6.01 -1.13
CA LYS A 177 17.26 6.45 -0.86
C LYS A 177 17.63 7.80 -1.51
N GLU A 178 16.63 8.60 -1.86
CA GLU A 178 16.77 9.91 -2.51
C GLU A 178 16.77 11.07 -1.49
N LEU A 179 16.58 10.79 -0.20
CA LEU A 179 16.36 11.83 0.81
C LEU A 179 17.57 12.75 0.95
N ILE A 180 18.77 12.18 1.08
CA ILE A 180 20.03 12.93 1.27
C ILE A 180 20.30 13.78 0.04
N GLU A 181 20.29 13.18 -1.16
CA GLU A 181 20.50 13.90 -2.42
C GLU A 181 19.51 15.06 -2.60
N THR A 182 18.26 14.83 -2.18
CA THR A 182 17.25 15.88 -2.23
C THR A 182 17.58 17.03 -1.29
N ILE A 183 18.01 16.73 -0.08
CA ILE A 183 18.40 17.74 0.90
C ILE A 183 19.60 18.52 0.38
N ASP A 184 20.63 17.84 -0.10
CA ASP A 184 21.84 18.47 -0.65
C ASP A 184 21.53 19.43 -1.80
N ARG A 185 20.62 19.03 -2.70
CA ARG A 185 20.17 19.88 -3.81
C ARG A 185 19.52 21.18 -3.37
N TYR A 186 18.84 21.19 -2.23
CA TYR A 186 18.18 22.37 -1.67
C TYR A 186 19.03 23.13 -0.64
N THR A 187 20.18 22.60 -0.28
CA THR A 187 21.10 23.23 0.68
C THR A 187 22.29 23.93 0.01
N ASP A 188 22.31 24.02 -1.33
CA ASP A 188 23.41 24.62 -2.10
C ASP A 188 24.79 24.04 -1.74
N GLY A 189 24.85 22.72 -1.55
CA GLY A 189 26.11 22.03 -1.25
C GLY A 189 26.57 22.16 0.21
N LEU A 190 25.70 22.54 1.13
CA LEU A 190 25.97 22.33 2.55
C LEU A 190 26.11 20.82 2.78
N VAL A 191 27.36 20.37 2.84
CA VAL A 191 27.72 18.98 3.03
C VAL A 191 27.04 18.49 4.31
N PHE A 192 26.08 17.60 4.15
CA PHE A 192 25.60 16.81 5.27
C PHE A 192 26.73 15.89 5.72
N THR A 193 27.46 16.33 6.75
CA THR A 193 28.52 15.54 7.33
C THR A 193 27.99 14.22 7.87
N MET A 194 28.85 13.22 8.04
CA MET A 194 28.50 11.90 8.60
C MET A 194 27.68 11.98 9.89
N GLN A 195 27.76 13.08 10.64
CA GLN A 195 26.94 13.37 11.82
C GLN A 195 25.44 13.43 11.52
N MET A 196 25.03 13.89 10.32
CA MET A 196 23.60 13.88 9.94
C MET A 196 23.11 12.49 9.53
N GLN A 197 23.98 11.64 8.97
CA GLN A 197 23.64 10.24 8.75
C GLN A 197 23.38 9.53 10.06
N GLU A 198 24.20 9.77 11.05
CA GLU A 198 24.06 9.23 12.42
C GLU A 198 22.78 9.74 13.09
N ILE A 199 22.42 11.02 12.90
CA ILE A 199 21.16 11.60 13.39
C ILE A 199 19.95 10.96 12.67
N VAL A 200 20.01 10.75 11.38
CA VAL A 200 18.90 10.09 10.62
C VAL A 200 18.76 8.63 11.03
N GLU A 201 19.85 7.93 11.27
CA GLU A 201 19.85 6.55 11.80
C GLU A 201 19.36 6.48 13.24
N THR A 202 19.76 7.41 14.09
CA THR A 202 19.30 7.49 15.49
C THR A 202 17.84 7.91 15.60
N LEU A 203 17.34 8.78 14.72
CA LEU A 203 15.91 9.12 14.64
C LEU A 203 15.06 7.96 14.09
N SER A 204 15.64 7.04 13.32
CA SER A 204 14.95 5.84 12.86
C SER A 204 14.90 4.72 13.91
N ALA A 205 15.86 4.68 14.81
CA ALA A 205 15.87 3.82 15.97
C ALA A 205 15.45 4.64 17.20
N ALA A 206 14.17 4.87 17.38
CA ALA A 206 13.66 5.44 18.63
C ALA A 206 13.99 4.47 19.78
N LYS A 207 15.22 4.54 20.27
CA LYS A 207 15.54 4.08 21.61
C LYS A 207 14.80 5.03 22.55
N ALA A 208 13.58 4.65 22.93
CA ALA A 208 12.96 5.30 24.08
C ALA A 208 13.98 5.24 25.22
N PRO A 209 14.31 6.37 25.86
CA PRO A 209 15.21 6.36 26.98
C PRO A 209 14.66 5.35 28.00
N LYS A 210 15.48 4.38 28.39
CA LYS A 210 15.15 3.48 29.51
C LYS A 210 14.98 4.38 30.74
N LYS A 211 13.76 4.51 31.23
CA LYS A 211 13.46 5.26 32.44
C LYS A 211 13.92 4.48 33.65
N ASP A 212 14.71 5.13 34.45
CA ASP A 212 14.84 4.83 35.87
C ASP A 212 13.46 5.10 36.52
N GLY A 213 12.83 4.07 36.98
CA GLY A 213 11.46 3.88 37.45
C GLY A 213 10.72 4.91 38.31
N LYS A 214 10.87 6.23 38.13
CA LYS A 214 10.20 7.24 38.97
C LYS A 214 9.59 8.44 38.22
N GLY A 215 9.31 8.39 36.94
CA GLY A 215 8.69 9.51 36.21
C GLY A 215 7.35 9.13 35.55
N ASN A 216 6.39 10.05 35.55
CA ASN A 216 5.13 9.87 34.87
C ASN A 216 5.37 9.84 33.35
N PRO A 217 5.10 8.71 32.64
CA PRO A 217 5.41 8.56 31.22
C PRO A 217 4.68 9.55 30.31
N TYR A 218 3.60 10.14 30.76
CA TYR A 218 2.83 11.11 29.99
C TYR A 218 3.40 12.53 30.01
N VAL A 219 4.04 12.95 31.10
CA VAL A 219 4.59 14.30 31.24
C VAL A 219 5.84 14.47 30.39
N ASP A 220 6.68 13.42 30.33
CA ASP A 220 7.93 13.49 29.55
C ASP A 220 7.70 13.44 28.03
N VAL A 221 6.60 12.81 27.58
CA VAL A 221 6.23 12.82 26.15
C VAL A 221 5.68 14.19 25.72
N VAL A 222 4.97 14.87 26.61
CA VAL A 222 4.42 16.23 26.35
C VAL A 222 5.52 17.29 26.40
N ASN A 223 6.52 17.11 27.26
CA ASN A 223 7.68 18.01 27.42
C ASN A 223 8.90 17.59 26.59
N ALA A 224 8.80 16.54 25.79
CA ALA A 224 9.87 16.17 24.88
C ALA A 224 10.07 17.29 23.85
N HIS A 225 11.12 18.07 24.03
CA HIS A 225 11.51 19.07 23.05
C HIS A 225 11.75 18.38 21.71
N MET A 226 11.05 18.82 20.68
CA MET A 226 11.31 18.41 19.31
C MET A 226 12.45 19.29 18.77
N PRO A 227 13.69 18.83 18.72
CA PRO A 227 14.84 19.66 18.35
C PRO A 227 14.69 20.39 17.01
N LEU A 228 13.90 19.78 16.10
CA LEU A 228 13.59 20.35 14.79
C LEU A 228 12.57 21.49 14.82
N LEU A 229 11.74 21.58 15.87
CA LEU A 229 10.71 22.64 16.00
C LEU A 229 11.23 23.85 16.75
N GLU A 230 12.14 23.65 17.72
CA GLU A 230 12.63 24.69 18.63
C GLU A 230 14.04 25.20 18.28
N ALA A 231 14.79 24.46 17.45
CA ALA A 231 16.09 24.92 16.99
C ALA A 231 15.97 26.25 16.22
N MET A 232 16.86 27.18 16.52
CA MET A 232 17.03 28.44 15.77
C MET A 232 16.90 28.18 14.28
N GLN A 233 16.40 29.15 13.53
CA GLN A 233 16.24 29.08 12.07
C GLN A 233 17.60 28.95 11.36
N THR A 234 18.20 27.78 11.46
CA THR A 234 19.46 27.46 10.80
C THR A 234 19.23 27.28 9.30
N ALA A 235 20.29 27.45 8.50
CA ALA A 235 20.25 27.23 7.06
C ALA A 235 19.71 25.83 6.72
N SER A 236 20.09 24.80 7.49
CA SER A 236 19.62 23.42 7.35
C SER A 236 18.11 23.29 7.53
N ARG A 237 17.49 24.01 8.49
CA ARG A 237 16.05 23.98 8.72
C ARG A 237 15.29 24.69 7.58
N LYS A 238 15.82 25.81 7.09
CA LYS A 238 15.26 26.51 5.93
C LYS A 238 15.33 25.62 4.69
N ALA A 239 16.44 24.93 4.49
CA ALA A 239 16.62 24.01 3.39
C ALA A 239 15.69 22.79 3.48
N PHE A 240 15.53 22.17 4.65
CA PHE A 240 14.58 21.09 4.88
C PHE A 240 13.15 21.53 4.59
N LYS A 241 12.77 22.73 5.04
CA LYS A 241 11.45 23.30 4.77
C LYS A 241 11.24 23.52 3.25
N ARG A 242 12.23 24.00 2.52
CA ARG A 242 12.17 24.19 1.06
C ARG A 242 12.10 22.87 0.31
N ALA A 243 12.78 21.82 0.79
CA ALA A 243 12.80 20.51 0.16
C ALA A 243 11.44 19.78 0.24
N PHE A 244 10.60 20.11 1.24
CA PHE A 244 9.38 19.33 1.54
C PHE A 244 8.10 20.19 1.62
N CYS A 245 8.19 21.50 1.57
CA CYS A 245 7.08 22.44 1.43
C CYS A 245 6.99 22.99 0.00
#